data_36cf916d2676c729651ad2c08b976d93
#
_entry.id   36cf916d2676c729651ad2c08b976d93
#
_cell.length_a   1.000
_cell.length_b   1.000
_cell.length_c   1.000
_cell.angle_alpha   90.00
_cell.angle_beta   90.00
_cell.angle_gamma   90.00
#
_symmetry.space_group_name_H-M   'P 1'
#
loop_
_entity.id
_entity.type
_entity.pdbx_description
1 polymer ?
#
loop_
_entity_poly.entity_id
_entity_poly.type
_entity_poly.pdbx_seq_one_letter_code
_entity_poly.pdbx_strand_id
1 'polypeptide(L)'
;MKKILLITLVLLLAACSFGSSELSRNQQKWQNANIQHYRFSLNVGCFCAFRNQMPLTVEVLNNKVVSITGADGNVIDAKNANYAYYSTYATIDRLFTELNSDSVRKADEVTVKYDATYGFPSEVNIDFIKAAMDDELNLSVPAFEKLP
;
A
#
# COMPACT_ATOMS: atom_id res chain seq x y z
N MET A 1 29.67 -3.09 38.86
CA MET A 1 29.74 -3.58 37.47
C MET A 1 28.46 -4.30 36.98
N LYS A 2 27.70 -5.04 37.82
CA LYS A 2 26.45 -5.72 37.39
C LYS A 2 25.29 -4.80 37.00
N LYS A 3 25.20 -3.55 37.52
CA LYS A 3 24.11 -2.61 37.23
C LYS A 3 24.27 -1.90 35.87
N ILE A 4 25.47 -1.75 35.35
CA ILE A 4 25.75 -1.12 34.04
C ILE A 4 25.36 -2.08 32.89
N LEU A 5 25.53 -3.39 33.09
CA LEU A 5 25.19 -4.42 32.08
C LEU A 5 23.66 -4.51 31.82
N LEU A 6 22.85 -4.24 32.85
CA LEU A 6 21.39 -4.29 32.74
C LEU A 6 20.81 -3.09 31.95
N ILE A 7 21.44 -1.92 32.06
CA ILE A 7 21.00 -0.69 31.35
C ILE A 7 21.33 -0.82 29.87
N THR A 8 22.44 -1.43 29.49
CA THR A 8 22.85 -1.63 28.09
C THR A 8 21.93 -2.63 27.37
N LEU A 9 21.42 -3.64 28.06
CA LEU A 9 20.51 -4.63 27.47
C LEU A 9 19.13 -4.06 27.17
N VAL A 10 18.63 -3.11 27.99
CA VAL A 10 17.32 -2.46 27.77
C VAL A 10 17.34 -1.53 26.56
N LEU A 11 18.49 -0.89 26.25
CA LEU A 11 18.63 0.01 25.10
C LEU A 11 18.67 -0.72 23.74
N LEU A 12 19.03 -2.01 23.72
CA LEU A 12 19.08 -2.79 22.47
C LEU A 12 17.72 -3.31 22.00
N LEU A 13 16.69 -3.30 22.86
CA LEU A 13 15.33 -3.76 22.52
C LEU A 13 14.47 -2.66 21.88
N ALA A 14 14.91 -1.40 21.89
CA ALA A 14 14.14 -0.28 21.35
C ALA A 14 14.29 -0.06 19.82
N ALA A 15 15.20 -0.79 19.16
CA ALA A 15 15.57 -0.52 17.77
C ALA A 15 14.70 -1.22 16.70
N CYS A 16 13.79 -2.13 17.08
CA CYS A 16 13.07 -2.98 16.11
C CYS A 16 11.59 -2.63 15.87
N SER A 17 11.06 -1.53 16.41
CA SER A 17 9.60 -1.28 16.29
C SER A 17 9.17 -0.03 15.55
N PHE A 18 10.08 0.74 14.95
CA PHE A 18 9.71 2.03 14.35
C PHE A 18 8.84 1.88 13.09
N GLY A 19 9.14 0.96 12.18
CA GLY A 19 8.38 0.77 10.93
C GLY A 19 6.99 0.16 11.16
N SER A 20 6.89 -0.87 12.01
CA SER A 20 5.61 -1.50 12.34
C SER A 20 4.66 -0.57 13.12
N SER A 21 5.21 0.34 13.92
CA SER A 21 4.40 1.31 14.68
C SER A 21 3.82 2.42 13.78
N GLU A 22 4.49 2.84 12.73
CA GLU A 22 3.99 3.84 11.78
C GLU A 22 2.89 3.26 10.89
N LEU A 23 3.11 2.10 10.31
CA LEU A 23 2.10 1.36 9.53
C LEU A 23 0.82 1.15 10.36
N SER A 24 0.96 0.64 11.58
CA SER A 24 -0.20 0.38 12.47
C SER A 24 -0.94 1.65 12.84
N ARG A 25 -0.24 2.76 13.15
CA ARG A 25 -0.88 4.06 13.45
C ARG A 25 -1.67 4.59 12.26
N ASN A 26 -1.10 4.52 11.07
CA ASN A 26 -1.74 5.02 9.86
C ASN A 26 -2.91 4.12 9.44
N GLN A 27 -2.79 2.81 9.58
CA GLN A 27 -3.90 1.88 9.36
C GLN A 27 -5.05 2.16 10.34
N GLN A 28 -4.77 2.39 11.62
CA GLN A 28 -5.79 2.75 12.60
C GLN A 28 -6.43 4.12 12.28
N LYS A 29 -5.64 5.09 11.80
CA LYS A 29 -6.15 6.39 11.36
C LYS A 29 -7.13 6.25 10.20
N TRP A 30 -6.81 5.42 9.21
CA TRP A 30 -7.70 5.08 8.10
C TRP A 30 -9.00 4.42 8.60
N GLN A 31 -8.89 3.41 9.45
CA GLN A 31 -10.05 2.72 10.02
C GLN A 31 -10.96 3.67 10.83
N ASN A 32 -10.36 4.56 11.63
CA ASN A 32 -11.10 5.53 12.42
C ASN A 32 -11.80 6.60 11.56
N ALA A 33 -11.32 6.89 10.36
CA ALA A 33 -11.97 7.78 9.41
C ALA A 33 -13.31 7.22 8.91
N ASN A 34 -13.52 5.90 9.02
CA ASN A 34 -14.76 5.17 8.72
C ASN A 34 -15.37 5.57 7.37
N ILE A 35 -14.53 5.66 6.31
CA ILE A 35 -14.96 6.04 4.97
C ILE A 35 -15.47 4.81 4.26
N GLN A 36 -16.77 4.73 4.03
CA GLN A 36 -17.42 3.57 3.42
C GLN A 36 -17.51 3.68 1.89
N HIS A 37 -17.59 4.89 1.34
CA HIS A 37 -17.71 5.14 -0.10
C HIS A 37 -16.63 6.13 -0.53
N TYR A 38 -15.79 5.73 -1.47
CA TYR A 38 -14.71 6.56 -1.98
C TYR A 38 -14.29 6.17 -3.39
N ARG A 39 -13.62 7.09 -4.05
CA ARG A 39 -12.95 6.88 -5.32
C ARG A 39 -11.49 7.28 -5.18
N PHE A 40 -10.60 6.54 -5.80
CA PHE A 40 -9.19 6.91 -5.81
C PHE A 40 -8.53 6.56 -7.13
N SER A 41 -7.47 7.29 -7.44
CA SER A 41 -6.58 6.98 -8.55
C SER A 41 -5.46 6.06 -8.05
N LEU A 42 -5.20 4.97 -8.77
CA LEU A 42 -4.18 3.99 -8.42
C LEU A 42 -3.18 3.84 -9.56
N ASN A 43 -1.92 4.09 -9.27
CA ASN A 43 -0.81 3.63 -10.13
C ASN A 43 -0.20 2.37 -9.56
N VAL A 44 0.06 1.40 -10.45
CA VAL A 44 0.87 0.21 -10.16
C VAL A 44 2.05 0.22 -11.11
N GLY A 45 3.25 0.44 -10.59
CA GLY A 45 4.51 0.43 -11.30
C GLY A 45 5.26 -0.86 -11.01
N CYS A 46 5.55 -1.63 -12.06
CA CYS A 46 6.36 -2.86 -12.04
C CYS A 46 6.92 -3.07 -13.44
N PHE A 47 7.78 -4.04 -13.63
CA PHE A 47 8.14 -4.50 -14.98
C PHE A 47 6.98 -5.29 -15.63
N CYS A 48 5.87 -4.60 -15.89
CA CYS A 48 4.60 -5.18 -16.31
C CYS A 48 4.12 -4.63 -17.65
N ALA A 49 3.43 -5.44 -18.44
CA ALA A 49 2.99 -5.09 -19.80
C ALA A 49 1.80 -4.09 -19.87
N PHE A 50 1.22 -3.69 -18.75
CA PHE A 50 -0.05 -2.93 -18.72
C PHE A 50 0.09 -1.45 -18.36
N ARG A 51 1.26 -0.86 -18.53
CA ARG A 51 1.52 0.57 -18.21
C ARG A 51 0.57 1.55 -18.87
N ASN A 52 0.05 1.21 -20.05
CA ASN A 52 -0.88 2.06 -20.81
C ASN A 52 -2.28 2.15 -20.17
N GLN A 53 -2.61 1.30 -19.22
CA GLN A 53 -3.89 1.34 -18.48
C GLN A 53 -3.83 2.24 -17.25
N MET A 54 -2.63 2.66 -16.83
CA MET A 54 -2.43 3.49 -15.63
C MET A 54 -2.59 4.99 -15.93
N PRO A 55 -3.08 5.78 -14.96
CA PRO A 55 -3.61 5.35 -13.66
C PRO A 55 -5.00 4.71 -13.78
N LEU A 56 -5.29 3.79 -12.87
CA LEU A 56 -6.64 3.26 -12.73
C LEU A 56 -7.49 4.23 -11.90
N THR A 57 -8.76 4.36 -12.24
CA THR A 57 -9.77 4.97 -11.36
C THR A 57 -10.55 3.84 -10.72
N VAL A 58 -10.52 3.76 -9.39
CA VAL A 58 -11.18 2.71 -8.61
C VAL A 58 -12.25 3.32 -7.71
N GLU A 59 -13.47 2.80 -7.79
CA GLU A 59 -14.56 3.15 -6.89
C GLU A 59 -14.82 1.98 -5.93
N VAL A 60 -14.95 2.31 -4.64
CA VAL A 60 -15.10 1.35 -3.54
C VAL A 60 -16.29 1.75 -2.68
N LEU A 61 -17.16 0.78 -2.40
CA LEU A 61 -18.28 0.91 -1.46
C LEU A 61 -18.26 -0.24 -0.46
N ASN A 62 -18.29 0.08 0.83
CA ASN A 62 -18.23 -0.91 1.92
C ASN A 62 -17.08 -1.92 1.76
N ASN A 63 -15.88 -1.39 1.46
CA ASN A 63 -14.64 -2.15 1.20
C ASN A 63 -14.74 -3.16 0.04
N LYS A 64 -15.71 -2.98 -0.87
CA LYS A 64 -15.86 -3.77 -2.09
C LYS A 64 -15.63 -2.88 -3.30
N VAL A 65 -14.87 -3.37 -4.26
CA VAL A 65 -14.68 -2.68 -5.55
C VAL A 65 -16.00 -2.64 -6.30
N VAL A 66 -16.47 -1.45 -6.64
CA VAL A 66 -17.66 -1.19 -7.46
C VAL A 66 -17.28 -1.14 -8.92
N SER A 67 -16.20 -0.43 -9.24
CA SER A 67 -15.69 -0.32 -10.60
C SER A 67 -14.18 -0.08 -10.62
N ILE A 68 -13.54 -0.54 -11.70
CA ILE A 68 -12.18 -0.17 -12.08
C ILE A 68 -12.26 0.33 -13.51
N THR A 69 -11.66 1.50 -13.77
CA THR A 69 -11.59 2.11 -15.10
C THR A 69 -10.14 2.47 -15.41
N GLY A 70 -9.65 2.12 -16.57
CA GLY A 70 -8.32 2.49 -17.04
C GLY A 70 -8.21 3.95 -17.44
N ALA A 71 -6.99 4.44 -17.66
CA ALA A 71 -6.72 5.79 -18.15
C ALA A 71 -7.35 6.08 -19.53
N ASP A 72 -7.61 5.05 -20.32
CA ASP A 72 -8.30 5.11 -21.60
C ASP A 72 -9.84 5.20 -21.47
N GLY A 73 -10.37 5.22 -20.25
CA GLY A 73 -11.80 5.26 -19.96
C GLY A 73 -12.52 3.91 -20.07
N ASN A 74 -11.82 2.83 -20.42
CA ASN A 74 -12.42 1.51 -20.51
C ASN A 74 -12.60 0.87 -19.14
N VAL A 75 -13.76 0.21 -18.94
CA VAL A 75 -14.02 -0.57 -17.73
C VAL A 75 -13.14 -1.82 -17.73
N ILE A 76 -12.52 -2.08 -16.60
CA ILE A 76 -11.68 -3.25 -16.35
C ILE A 76 -12.47 -4.20 -15.44
N ASP A 77 -12.99 -5.27 -16.02
CA ASP A 77 -13.78 -6.30 -15.36
C ASP A 77 -13.07 -7.67 -15.39
N ALA A 78 -13.74 -8.72 -14.94
CA ALA A 78 -13.21 -10.08 -14.88
C ALA A 78 -12.82 -10.67 -16.25
N LYS A 79 -13.16 -10.03 -17.37
CA LYS A 79 -12.74 -10.45 -18.73
C LYS A 79 -11.37 -9.85 -19.09
N ASN A 80 -10.92 -8.82 -18.39
CA ASN A 80 -9.60 -8.24 -18.58
C ASN A 80 -8.54 -9.18 -17.98
N ALA A 81 -7.52 -9.55 -18.75
CA ALA A 81 -6.46 -10.45 -18.31
C ALA A 81 -5.71 -10.00 -17.05
N ASN A 82 -5.67 -8.69 -16.80
CA ASN A 82 -4.98 -8.08 -15.66
C ASN A 82 -5.90 -7.81 -14.46
N TYR A 83 -7.20 -8.09 -14.56
CA TYR A 83 -8.18 -7.78 -13.51
C TYR A 83 -7.81 -8.38 -12.15
N ALA A 84 -7.40 -9.66 -12.13
CA ALA A 84 -7.00 -10.33 -10.89
C ALA A 84 -5.83 -9.63 -10.21
N TYR A 85 -4.84 -9.18 -10.99
CA TYR A 85 -3.69 -8.46 -10.49
C TYR A 85 -4.08 -7.07 -9.95
N TYR A 86 -4.86 -6.30 -10.71
CA TYR A 86 -5.33 -4.99 -10.25
C TYR A 86 -6.19 -5.09 -8.98
N SER A 87 -7.01 -6.13 -8.90
CA SER A 87 -7.85 -6.38 -7.74
C SER A 87 -7.05 -6.56 -6.46
N THR A 88 -5.80 -7.00 -6.54
CA THR A 88 -4.92 -7.14 -5.36
C THR A 88 -4.71 -5.80 -4.65
N TYR A 89 -4.76 -4.67 -5.35
CA TYR A 89 -4.49 -3.34 -4.81
C TYR A 89 -5.72 -2.41 -4.85
N ALA A 90 -6.88 -2.89 -5.28
CA ALA A 90 -8.03 -2.07 -5.62
C ALA A 90 -8.90 -1.61 -4.44
N THR A 91 -8.41 -1.65 -3.21
CA THR A 91 -8.98 -0.92 -2.05
C THR A 91 -7.85 -0.44 -1.15
N ILE A 92 -8.11 0.62 -0.37
CA ILE A 92 -7.13 1.10 0.60
C ILE A 92 -6.77 0.01 1.63
N ASP A 93 -7.75 -0.79 2.08
CA ASP A 93 -7.47 -1.90 3.02
C ASP A 93 -6.57 -2.97 2.40
N ARG A 94 -6.66 -3.19 1.08
CA ARG A 94 -5.76 -4.12 0.38
C ARG A 94 -4.34 -3.59 0.28
N LEU A 95 -4.14 -2.27 0.15
CA LEU A 95 -2.81 -1.66 0.23
C LEU A 95 -2.17 -1.92 1.59
N PHE A 96 -2.93 -1.77 2.69
CA PHE A 96 -2.45 -2.12 4.02
C PHE A 96 -2.20 -3.63 4.17
N THR A 97 -3.02 -4.48 3.56
CA THR A 97 -2.82 -5.94 3.57
C THR A 97 -1.52 -6.30 2.87
N GLU A 98 -1.22 -5.69 1.73
CA GLU A 98 0.04 -5.89 1.02
C GLU A 98 1.24 -5.48 1.88
N LEU A 99 1.21 -4.30 2.48
CA LEU A 99 2.26 -3.82 3.39
C LEU A 99 2.49 -4.72 4.61
N ASN A 100 1.49 -5.50 5.01
CA ASN A 100 1.58 -6.49 6.07
C ASN A 100 1.92 -7.90 5.57
N SER A 101 2.10 -8.10 4.27
CA SER A 101 2.40 -9.41 3.69
C SER A 101 3.80 -9.91 4.09
N ASP A 102 3.98 -11.22 4.06
CA ASP A 102 5.28 -11.82 4.36
C ASP A 102 6.35 -11.48 3.32
N SER A 103 5.96 -11.27 2.06
CA SER A 103 6.85 -10.86 0.98
C SER A 103 7.40 -9.47 1.25
N VAL A 104 6.54 -8.50 1.56
CA VAL A 104 6.95 -7.12 1.85
C VAL A 104 7.79 -7.03 3.14
N ARG A 105 7.44 -7.82 4.16
CA ARG A 105 8.27 -7.87 5.40
C ARG A 105 9.67 -8.44 5.21
N LYS A 106 9.90 -9.20 4.14
CA LYS A 106 11.20 -9.80 3.79
C LYS A 106 11.94 -9.05 2.69
N ALA A 107 11.32 -8.01 2.12
CA ALA A 107 11.94 -7.17 1.10
C ALA A 107 13.18 -6.45 1.65
N ASP A 108 14.16 -6.25 0.79
CA ASP A 108 15.43 -5.60 1.14
C ASP A 108 15.24 -4.11 1.45
N GLU A 109 14.28 -3.46 0.79
CA GLU A 109 13.94 -2.07 1.06
C GLU A 109 12.43 -1.80 0.87
N VAL A 110 11.82 -1.10 1.83
CA VAL A 110 10.43 -0.65 1.76
C VAL A 110 10.35 0.79 2.23
N THR A 111 9.83 1.66 1.39
CA THR A 111 9.51 3.04 1.77
C THR A 111 8.03 3.31 1.57
N VAL A 112 7.39 3.98 2.54
CA VAL A 112 5.97 4.29 2.51
C VAL A 112 5.76 5.74 2.90
N LYS A 113 4.98 6.48 2.10
CA LYS A 113 4.39 7.76 2.49
C LYS A 113 2.90 7.56 2.75
N TYR A 114 2.39 8.28 3.72
CA TYR A 114 0.98 8.20 4.11
C TYR A 114 0.28 9.53 3.90
N ASP A 115 -1.00 9.48 3.53
CA ASP A 115 -1.86 10.66 3.47
C ASP A 115 -1.98 11.32 4.86
N ALA A 116 -1.77 12.63 4.89
CA ALA A 116 -1.76 13.38 6.14
C ALA A 116 -3.13 13.48 6.81
N THR A 117 -4.23 13.34 6.05
CA THR A 117 -5.60 13.49 6.54
C THR A 117 -6.19 12.17 7.00
N TYR A 118 -6.06 11.12 6.19
CA TYR A 118 -6.74 9.83 6.42
C TYR A 118 -5.78 8.69 6.76
N GLY A 119 -4.47 8.87 6.54
CA GLY A 119 -3.47 7.88 6.89
C GLY A 119 -3.30 6.73 5.89
N PHE A 120 -4.01 6.73 4.76
CA PHE A 120 -3.80 5.68 3.76
C PHE A 120 -2.41 5.77 3.10
N PRO A 121 -1.85 4.65 2.59
CA PRO A 121 -0.59 4.67 1.86
C PRO A 121 -0.75 5.48 0.57
N SER A 122 -0.09 6.64 0.48
CA SER A 122 -0.15 7.51 -0.70
C SER A 122 0.96 7.19 -1.72
N GLU A 123 2.07 6.66 -1.25
CA GLU A 123 3.18 6.19 -2.08
C GLU A 123 3.87 5.02 -1.37
N VAL A 124 4.11 3.94 -2.10
CA VAL A 124 4.79 2.75 -1.62
C VAL A 124 5.84 2.36 -2.65
N ASN A 125 7.07 2.18 -2.22
CA ASN A 125 8.14 1.64 -3.05
C ASN A 125 8.72 0.43 -2.33
N ILE A 126 8.78 -0.70 -3.01
CA ILE A 126 9.28 -1.96 -2.51
C ILE A 126 10.35 -2.46 -3.48
N ASP A 127 11.54 -2.70 -2.98
CA ASP A 127 12.63 -3.40 -3.64
C ASP A 127 12.78 -4.75 -2.92
N PHE A 128 12.33 -5.82 -3.56
CA PHE A 128 12.31 -7.14 -2.93
C PHE A 128 13.71 -7.71 -2.77
N ILE A 129 14.57 -7.52 -3.76
CA ILE A 129 15.97 -8.03 -3.77
C ILE A 129 16.87 -7.02 -4.47
N LYS A 130 17.59 -6.18 -3.72
CA LYS A 130 18.51 -5.13 -4.26
C LYS A 130 19.48 -5.58 -5.35
N ALA A 131 19.83 -6.86 -5.37
CA ALA A 131 20.73 -7.42 -6.39
C ALA A 131 20.00 -7.93 -7.64
N ALA A 132 18.66 -8.01 -7.62
CA ALA A 132 17.86 -8.38 -8.78
C ALA A 132 17.56 -7.13 -9.64
N MET A 133 17.16 -7.35 -10.88
CA MET A 133 16.63 -6.32 -11.75
C MET A 133 15.15 -6.59 -11.98
N ASP A 134 14.36 -5.52 -12.02
CA ASP A 134 12.95 -5.58 -12.41
C ASP A 134 12.01 -6.32 -11.42
N ASP A 135 12.38 -6.39 -10.13
CA ASP A 135 11.54 -6.98 -9.08
C ASP A 135 10.89 -5.92 -8.16
N GLU A 136 11.04 -4.64 -8.48
CA GLU A 136 10.45 -3.55 -7.73
C GLU A 136 8.94 -3.45 -7.95
N LEU A 137 8.22 -3.12 -6.88
CA LEU A 137 6.82 -2.76 -6.91
C LEU A 137 6.63 -1.34 -6.37
N ASN A 138 6.02 -0.49 -7.21
CA ASN A 138 5.68 0.88 -6.84
C ASN A 138 4.16 1.03 -6.88
N LEU A 139 3.56 1.49 -5.79
CA LEU A 139 2.14 1.81 -5.71
C LEU A 139 1.98 3.28 -5.37
N SER A 140 1.05 3.99 -6.02
CA SER A 140 0.72 5.35 -5.61
C SER A 140 -0.76 5.66 -5.75
N VAL A 141 -1.23 6.54 -4.86
CA VAL A 141 -2.61 7.06 -4.81
C VAL A 141 -2.55 8.59 -5.02
N PRO A 142 -2.41 9.06 -6.26
CA PRO A 142 -2.25 10.49 -6.54
C PRO A 142 -3.54 11.31 -6.34
N ALA A 143 -4.70 10.68 -6.31
CA ALA A 143 -5.97 11.33 -6.04
C ALA A 143 -6.87 10.44 -5.19
N PHE A 144 -7.59 11.05 -4.24
CA PHE A 144 -8.56 10.40 -3.37
C PHE A 144 -9.76 11.32 -3.16
N GLU A 145 -10.96 10.77 -3.28
CA GLU A 145 -12.23 11.48 -3.10
C GLU A 145 -13.15 10.63 -2.23
N LYS A 146 -13.61 11.21 -1.12
CA LYS A 146 -14.70 10.63 -0.33
C LYS A 146 -16.02 10.92 -1.03
N LEU A 147 -16.80 9.89 -1.26
CA LEU A 147 -18.13 9.97 -1.86
C LEU A 147 -19.24 9.94 -0.80
N PRO A 148 -20.46 10.44 -1.15
CA PRO A 148 -21.60 10.42 -0.24
C PRO A 148 -22.01 9.02 0.20
#